data_d4c2f0d77354ff071c38585a217ceac4
#
_entry.id   d4c2f0d77354ff071c38585a217ceac4
#
_cell.length_a   1.000
_cell.length_b   1.000
_cell.length_c   1.000
_cell.angle_alpha   90.00
_cell.angle_beta   90.00
_cell.angle_gamma   90.00
#
_symmetry.space_group_name_H-M   'P 1'
#
loop_
_entity.id
_entity.type
_entity.pdbx_description
1 polymer ?
#
loop_
_entity_poly.entity_id
_entity_poly.type
_entity_poly.pdbx_seq_one_letter_code
_entity_poly.pdbx_strand_id
1 'polypeptide(L)'
;MRNMWKCALGILVGCVALAGNAGAQFKNGSQATELNIPRTSQRGTVTQRIGLTDITITYHRPALGGREIWGKTVPYGKVWRAGANENTTITFADDVSIEGKPLAAGMYGLHTIPDKDQWAIIFSKNSTSWGSFSYDEKEDALRVTVKPHAAESFEVLTYVFDDVKPDSAAATLRWEKLAVPFRISVDAKAAVLKSIKNELRSVGGFTWAGFDEAAQWCLDNNYNLEEALKWEETSIQNEDRFENRETKSRILNAMGKKEDADKALETAFARANAQQLYIYARGLQRSGNAKRAFELYPQVPKKDPNHWLSHVALARIDSNKGDFAAASKEMTQALSAAPDPNKPQLQGLLKRLEAKDDINK
;
A
#
# COMPACT_ATOMS: atom_id res chain seq x y z
N MET A 1 39.29 -52.33 44.79
CA MET A 1 39.29 -53.60 44.09
C MET A 1 38.91 -53.34 42.65
N ARG A 2 39.90 -53.35 41.81
CA ARG A 2 40.12 -54.23 40.63
C ARG A 2 39.16 -53.97 39.51
N ASN A 3 39.47 -53.68 38.33
CA ASN A 3 40.52 -53.69 37.35
C ASN A 3 39.91 -53.20 36.06
N MET A 4 40.45 -52.19 35.40
CA MET A 4 41.35 -52.29 34.23
C MET A 4 40.97 -53.35 33.21
N TRP A 5 40.65 -52.97 31.95
CA TRP A 5 41.47 -53.23 30.74
C TRP A 5 40.79 -52.69 29.51
N LYS A 6 41.38 -51.72 28.90
CA LYS A 6 41.96 -51.62 27.57
C LYS A 6 41.34 -52.52 26.48
N CYS A 7 40.86 -51.89 25.41
CA CYS A 7 41.28 -52.26 24.04
C CYS A 7 40.95 -51.08 23.10
N ALA A 8 42.02 -50.52 22.58
CA ALA A 8 41.98 -49.60 21.45
C ALA A 8 41.75 -50.46 20.18
N LEU A 9 40.84 -50.06 19.34
CA LEU A 9 40.85 -50.46 17.93
C LEU A 9 40.39 -49.22 17.11
N GLY A 10 41.37 -48.67 16.41
CA GLY A 10 41.14 -47.58 15.48
C GLY A 10 40.38 -48.11 14.28
N ILE A 11 39.28 -47.42 13.98
CA ILE A 11 38.69 -47.47 12.66
C ILE A 11 38.83 -46.08 12.07
N LEU A 12 39.82 -45.95 11.18
CA LEU A 12 39.94 -44.88 10.22
C LEU A 12 38.72 -44.99 9.28
N VAL A 13 37.68 -44.27 9.55
CA VAL A 13 36.63 -44.03 8.55
C VAL A 13 37.06 -42.80 7.77
N GLY A 14 37.55 -43.05 6.57
CA GLY A 14 37.87 -42.04 5.59
C GLY A 14 36.62 -41.20 5.30
N CYS A 15 36.65 -39.96 5.70
CA CYS A 15 35.77 -38.94 5.11
C CYS A 15 36.10 -38.79 3.63
N VAL A 16 35.43 -39.57 2.80
CA VAL A 16 35.32 -39.23 1.37
C VAL A 16 34.50 -37.94 1.33
N ALA A 17 35.20 -36.82 1.28
CA ALA A 17 34.62 -35.56 0.86
C ALA A 17 34.10 -35.78 -0.56
N LEU A 18 32.82 -36.07 -0.69
CA LEU A 18 32.08 -35.82 -1.90
C LEU A 18 32.06 -34.30 -2.07
N ALA A 19 33.17 -33.77 -2.62
CA ALA A 19 33.16 -32.52 -3.33
C ALA A 19 32.18 -32.69 -4.50
N GLY A 20 30.91 -32.53 -4.22
CA GLY A 20 29.92 -32.30 -5.25
C GLY A 20 30.40 -31.09 -6.04
N ASN A 21 30.97 -31.34 -7.19
CA ASN A 21 31.14 -30.36 -8.24
C ASN A 21 29.76 -29.78 -8.57
N ALA A 22 29.37 -28.76 -7.83
CA ALA A 22 28.47 -27.74 -8.34
C ALA A 22 29.25 -26.94 -9.40
N GLY A 23 29.76 -27.65 -10.37
CA GLY A 23 30.11 -27.09 -11.65
C GLY A 23 28.81 -26.58 -12.23
N ALA A 24 28.53 -25.30 -12.03
CA ALA A 24 27.63 -24.58 -12.90
C ALA A 24 28.08 -24.92 -14.32
N GLN A 25 27.37 -25.82 -14.98
CA GLN A 25 27.53 -26.05 -16.41
C GLN A 25 27.10 -24.74 -17.09
N PHE A 26 28.03 -23.82 -17.23
CA PHE A 26 27.97 -22.80 -18.26
C PHE A 26 28.00 -23.58 -19.59
N LYS A 27 26.81 -23.97 -20.07
CA LYS A 27 26.68 -24.42 -21.43
C LYS A 27 27.14 -23.29 -22.32
N ASN A 28 28.22 -23.56 -23.03
CA ASN A 28 28.85 -22.78 -24.05
C ASN A 28 27.85 -22.02 -24.94
N GLY A 29 27.68 -20.78 -24.68
CA GLY A 29 27.24 -19.80 -25.65
C GLY A 29 28.11 -18.58 -25.38
N SER A 30 28.87 -18.17 -26.30
CA SER A 30 29.69 -16.96 -26.56
C SER A 30 29.78 -15.80 -25.53
N GLN A 31 29.31 -15.97 -24.30
CA GLN A 31 29.42 -14.96 -23.23
C GLN A 31 30.66 -15.09 -22.35
N ALA A 32 31.41 -16.20 -22.50
CA ALA A 32 32.59 -16.46 -21.67
C ALA A 32 33.82 -15.61 -22.06
N THR A 33 33.72 -14.76 -23.08
CA THR A 33 34.84 -13.97 -23.57
C THR A 33 34.65 -12.45 -23.47
N GLU A 34 33.50 -11.97 -23.02
CA GLU A 34 33.34 -10.53 -22.83
C GLU A 34 33.87 -10.09 -21.46
N LEU A 35 34.95 -9.34 -21.49
CA LEU A 35 35.46 -8.66 -20.31
C LEU A 35 34.42 -7.65 -19.80
N ASN A 36 34.25 -7.55 -18.50
CA ASN A 36 33.42 -6.54 -17.87
C ASN A 36 34.14 -5.19 -17.85
N ILE A 37 34.14 -4.53 -18.98
CA ILE A 37 34.77 -3.20 -19.15
C ILE A 37 33.67 -2.15 -19.44
N PRO A 38 33.91 -0.89 -19.10
CA PRO A 38 32.98 0.19 -19.39
C PRO A 38 32.67 0.28 -20.91
N ARG A 39 31.38 0.37 -21.23
CA ARG A 39 30.90 0.51 -22.63
C ARG A 39 30.46 1.94 -22.87
N THR A 40 30.53 2.39 -24.15
CA THR A 40 30.08 3.72 -24.54
C THR A 40 28.64 3.99 -24.20
N SER A 41 27.76 3.00 -24.40
CA SER A 41 26.34 3.08 -23.96
C SER A 41 26.23 2.47 -22.58
N GLN A 42 26.29 3.30 -21.56
CA GLN A 42 26.24 2.84 -20.15
C GLN A 42 24.85 2.30 -19.80
N ARG A 43 24.83 1.35 -18.86
CA ARG A 43 23.58 0.80 -18.32
C ARG A 43 22.93 1.79 -17.36
N GLY A 44 21.63 1.99 -17.50
CA GLY A 44 20.78 2.75 -16.60
C GLY A 44 19.61 1.92 -16.10
N THR A 45 19.10 2.28 -14.95
CA THR A 45 17.88 1.71 -14.37
C THR A 45 17.03 2.84 -13.81
N VAL A 46 15.74 2.81 -14.08
CA VAL A 46 14.75 3.71 -13.48
C VAL A 46 13.64 2.87 -12.88
N THR A 47 13.22 3.22 -11.67
CA THR A 47 12.14 2.53 -10.95
C THR A 47 11.11 3.55 -10.51
N GLN A 48 9.83 3.20 -10.68
CA GLN A 48 8.69 3.95 -10.15
C GLN A 48 7.77 3.00 -9.40
N ARG A 49 7.38 3.39 -8.19
CA ARG A 49 6.30 2.73 -7.46
C ARG A 49 4.97 3.41 -7.77
N ILE A 50 3.96 2.61 -8.13
CA ILE A 50 2.57 3.05 -8.31
C ILE A 50 1.71 2.25 -7.32
N GLY A 51 1.10 2.93 -6.34
CA GLY A 51 0.50 2.23 -5.19
C GLY A 51 1.56 1.42 -4.45
N LEU A 52 1.43 0.08 -4.43
CA LEU A 52 2.42 -0.85 -3.89
C LEU A 52 3.24 -1.58 -4.96
N THR A 53 2.95 -1.34 -6.24
CA THR A 53 3.58 -2.03 -7.37
C THR A 53 4.83 -1.31 -7.84
N ASP A 54 5.98 -1.97 -7.78
CA ASP A 54 7.24 -1.47 -8.35
C ASP A 54 7.35 -1.82 -9.84
N ILE A 55 7.72 -0.83 -10.63
CA ILE A 55 7.97 -0.95 -12.08
C ILE A 55 9.40 -0.50 -12.34
N THR A 56 10.21 -1.39 -12.92
CA THR A 56 11.64 -1.12 -13.16
C THR A 56 11.98 -1.30 -14.62
N ILE A 57 12.59 -0.29 -15.25
CA ILE A 57 13.14 -0.36 -16.60
C ILE A 57 14.66 -0.35 -16.51
N THR A 58 15.31 -1.38 -17.07
CA THR A 58 16.76 -1.48 -17.18
C THR A 58 17.15 -1.45 -18.65
N TYR A 59 18.07 -0.57 -19.03
CA TYR A 59 18.41 -0.31 -20.43
C TYR A 59 19.83 0.22 -20.58
N HIS A 60 20.36 0.21 -21.81
CA HIS A 60 21.61 0.87 -22.14
C HIS A 60 21.32 2.17 -22.91
N ARG A 61 22.12 3.19 -22.63
CA ARG A 61 21.90 4.59 -22.97
C ARG A 61 22.81 5.05 -24.12
N PRO A 62 22.45 4.84 -25.39
CA PRO A 62 23.24 5.39 -26.51
C PRO A 62 23.08 6.92 -26.55
N ALA A 63 24.20 7.59 -26.90
CA ALA A 63 24.22 9.01 -27.21
C ALA A 63 23.91 9.26 -28.68
N LEU A 64 23.46 10.47 -29.06
CA LEU A 64 23.34 10.91 -30.45
C LEU A 64 24.67 10.87 -31.16
N GLY A 65 25.67 11.52 -30.58
CA GLY A 65 27.00 11.61 -31.17
C GLY A 65 26.97 12.18 -32.59
N GLY A 66 26.12 13.15 -32.86
CA GLY A 66 25.93 13.77 -34.15
C GLY A 66 25.23 12.92 -35.21
N ARG A 67 24.62 11.77 -34.83
CA ARG A 67 23.94 10.86 -35.77
C ARG A 67 22.47 11.26 -35.94
N GLU A 68 21.94 11.00 -37.12
CA GLU A 68 20.51 11.00 -37.37
C GLU A 68 19.93 9.66 -36.89
N ILE A 69 18.98 9.72 -35.97
CA ILE A 69 18.48 8.53 -35.30
C ILE A 69 17.31 7.90 -36.06
N TRP A 70 16.22 8.63 -36.18
CA TRP A 70 14.95 8.08 -36.64
C TRP A 70 14.94 7.91 -38.17
N GLY A 71 14.70 6.68 -38.61
CA GLY A 71 14.74 6.30 -40.02
C GLY A 71 16.15 6.01 -40.55
N LYS A 72 17.22 6.25 -39.76
CA LYS A 72 18.62 5.99 -40.13
C LYS A 72 19.27 5.00 -39.17
N THR A 73 19.78 5.49 -38.01
CA THR A 73 20.40 4.60 -37.00
C THR A 73 19.40 3.60 -36.45
N VAL A 74 18.14 4.01 -36.25
CA VAL A 74 17.00 3.18 -35.91
C VAL A 74 16.01 3.23 -37.08
N PRO A 75 15.98 2.19 -37.96
CA PRO A 75 15.10 2.17 -39.11
C PRO A 75 13.62 2.12 -38.73
N TYR A 76 12.78 2.83 -39.46
CA TYR A 76 11.33 2.71 -39.36
C TYR A 76 10.83 1.32 -39.77
N GLY A 77 9.76 0.83 -39.16
CA GLY A 77 9.12 -0.44 -39.46
C GLY A 77 9.95 -1.68 -39.07
N LYS A 78 11.04 -1.52 -38.34
CA LYS A 78 11.86 -2.63 -37.84
C LYS A 78 11.82 -2.73 -36.33
N VAL A 79 11.85 -3.98 -35.83
CA VAL A 79 11.91 -4.22 -34.37
C VAL A 79 13.26 -3.73 -33.84
N TRP A 80 13.22 -2.91 -32.82
CA TRP A 80 14.37 -2.35 -32.13
C TRP A 80 14.25 -2.60 -30.61
N ARG A 81 15.37 -3.00 -29.98
CA ARG A 81 15.49 -3.30 -28.56
C ARG A 81 15.28 -2.10 -27.61
N ALA A 82 14.86 -0.97 -28.15
CA ALA A 82 14.57 0.26 -27.40
C ALA A 82 15.72 0.74 -26.49
N GLY A 83 16.95 0.56 -26.97
CA GLY A 83 18.20 0.86 -26.25
C GLY A 83 19.42 0.43 -27.08
N ALA A 84 20.48 0.06 -26.37
CA ALA A 84 21.74 -0.45 -26.97
C ALA A 84 22.21 -1.71 -26.22
N ASN A 85 23.17 -2.44 -26.79
CA ASN A 85 23.78 -3.65 -26.23
C ASN A 85 22.72 -4.74 -25.93
N GLU A 86 22.62 -5.21 -24.70
CA GLU A 86 21.65 -6.20 -24.24
C GLU A 86 20.21 -5.69 -24.35
N ASN A 87 19.25 -6.58 -24.23
CA ASN A 87 17.84 -6.23 -24.18
C ASN A 87 17.54 -5.14 -23.15
N THR A 88 16.75 -4.16 -23.54
CA THR A 88 16.02 -3.35 -22.58
C THR A 88 14.97 -4.24 -21.94
N THR A 89 14.88 -4.21 -20.62
CA THR A 89 13.89 -4.99 -19.87
C THR A 89 12.99 -4.07 -19.05
N ILE A 90 11.73 -4.50 -18.91
CA ILE A 90 10.80 -3.90 -17.97
C ILE A 90 10.25 -4.98 -17.04
N THR A 91 10.23 -4.69 -15.73
CA THR A 91 9.77 -5.62 -14.71
C THR A 91 8.58 -5.00 -13.97
N PHE A 92 7.53 -5.78 -13.78
CA PHE A 92 6.34 -5.44 -13.01
C PHE A 92 6.24 -6.37 -11.81
N ALA A 93 6.15 -5.81 -10.60
CA ALA A 93 6.01 -6.60 -9.37
C ALA A 93 4.62 -7.25 -9.22
N ASP A 94 3.59 -6.66 -9.80
CA ASP A 94 2.20 -7.14 -9.84
C ASP A 94 1.65 -7.04 -11.26
N ASP A 95 0.45 -7.61 -11.49
CA ASP A 95 -0.27 -7.48 -12.74
C ASP A 95 -0.60 -6.01 -13.02
N VAL A 96 -0.44 -5.61 -14.28
CA VAL A 96 -0.64 -4.22 -14.73
C VAL A 96 -1.55 -4.16 -15.95
N SER A 97 -1.95 -2.96 -16.31
CA SER A 97 -2.58 -2.67 -17.60
C SER A 97 -1.73 -1.69 -18.37
N ILE A 98 -1.41 -2.02 -19.62
CA ILE A 98 -0.63 -1.17 -20.54
C ILE A 98 -1.57 -0.65 -21.63
N GLU A 99 -1.74 0.66 -21.72
CA GLU A 99 -2.71 1.27 -22.65
C GLU A 99 -4.10 0.61 -22.56
N GLY A 100 -4.53 0.25 -21.31
CA GLY A 100 -5.78 -0.40 -21.04
C GLY A 100 -5.83 -1.92 -21.29
N LYS A 101 -4.73 -2.55 -21.73
CA LYS A 101 -4.65 -3.99 -21.98
C LYS A 101 -3.91 -4.70 -20.83
N PRO A 102 -4.41 -5.83 -20.32
CA PRO A 102 -3.80 -6.52 -19.20
C PRO A 102 -2.45 -7.14 -19.57
N LEU A 103 -1.51 -7.10 -18.62
CA LEU A 103 -0.23 -7.77 -18.68
C LEU A 103 0.12 -8.31 -17.27
N ALA A 104 0.46 -9.58 -17.18
CA ALA A 104 0.80 -10.23 -15.92
C ALA A 104 2.10 -9.68 -15.31
N ALA A 105 2.26 -9.84 -13.99
CA ALA A 105 3.52 -9.59 -13.30
C ALA A 105 4.67 -10.39 -13.95
N GLY A 106 5.87 -9.81 -13.96
CA GLY A 106 7.05 -10.47 -14.51
C GLY A 106 8.04 -9.52 -15.17
N MET A 107 9.10 -10.09 -15.71
CA MET A 107 10.14 -9.40 -16.48
C MET A 107 9.93 -9.66 -17.95
N TYR A 108 9.94 -8.61 -18.75
CA TYR A 108 9.76 -8.66 -20.21
C TYR A 108 10.90 -7.96 -20.92
N GLY A 109 11.30 -8.49 -22.09
CA GLY A 109 12.10 -7.76 -23.05
C GLY A 109 11.25 -6.64 -23.66
N LEU A 110 11.73 -5.41 -23.58
CA LEU A 110 11.03 -4.24 -24.12
C LEU A 110 11.58 -3.92 -25.51
N HIS A 111 10.74 -4.13 -26.53
CA HIS A 111 11.06 -3.78 -27.90
C HIS A 111 10.08 -2.74 -28.44
N THR A 112 10.48 -2.05 -29.50
CA THR A 112 9.61 -1.12 -30.21
C THR A 112 9.73 -1.32 -31.72
N ILE A 113 8.69 -0.96 -32.45
CA ILE A 113 8.74 -0.75 -33.91
C ILE A 113 8.43 0.73 -34.12
N PRO A 114 9.47 1.55 -34.34
CA PRO A 114 9.30 2.96 -34.63
C PRO A 114 8.64 3.19 -35.97
N ASP A 115 7.78 4.22 -36.07
CA ASP A 115 7.31 4.79 -37.32
C ASP A 115 7.11 6.30 -37.11
N LYS A 116 6.78 7.03 -38.16
CA LYS A 116 6.61 8.50 -38.10
C LYS A 116 5.47 8.93 -37.22
N ASP A 117 4.33 8.24 -37.32
CA ASP A 117 3.08 8.63 -36.68
C ASP A 117 2.67 7.74 -35.50
N GLN A 118 3.12 6.49 -35.51
CA GLN A 118 2.75 5.49 -34.51
C GLN A 118 3.93 4.57 -34.20
N TRP A 119 4.05 4.18 -32.93
CA TRP A 119 5.02 3.18 -32.50
C TRP A 119 4.32 1.97 -31.93
N ALA A 120 4.78 0.78 -32.26
CA ALA A 120 4.43 -0.40 -31.50
C ALA A 120 5.38 -0.51 -30.30
N ILE A 121 4.83 -0.72 -29.10
CA ILE A 121 5.57 -1.08 -27.89
C ILE A 121 5.28 -2.56 -27.64
N ILE A 122 6.33 -3.36 -27.49
CA ILE A 122 6.28 -4.82 -27.41
C ILE A 122 6.86 -5.29 -26.09
N PHE A 123 6.14 -6.13 -25.40
CA PHE A 123 6.55 -6.82 -24.17
C PHE A 123 6.77 -8.29 -24.51
N SER A 124 8.02 -8.67 -24.75
CA SER A 124 8.39 -10.04 -25.08
C SER A 124 8.67 -10.85 -23.83
N LYS A 125 8.23 -12.12 -23.79
CA LYS A 125 8.59 -13.09 -22.75
C LYS A 125 10.09 -13.41 -22.73
N ASN A 126 10.78 -13.16 -23.84
CA ASN A 126 12.22 -13.28 -23.91
C ASN A 126 12.90 -11.99 -23.44
N SER A 127 13.39 -11.98 -22.23
CA SER A 127 14.05 -10.82 -21.59
C SER A 127 15.58 -10.90 -21.62
N THR A 128 16.18 -11.99 -22.13
CA THR A 128 17.62 -12.28 -22.03
C THR A 128 18.37 -12.21 -23.35
N SER A 129 17.70 -11.86 -24.43
CA SER A 129 18.32 -11.76 -25.76
C SER A 129 19.34 -10.63 -25.85
N TRP A 130 20.29 -10.76 -26.80
CA TRP A 130 21.14 -9.66 -27.21
C TRP A 130 20.50 -8.91 -28.40
N GLY A 131 20.09 -7.67 -28.17
CA GLY A 131 19.43 -6.87 -29.19
C GLY A 131 18.06 -7.42 -29.59
N SER A 132 17.71 -7.27 -30.87
CA SER A 132 16.48 -7.81 -31.47
C SER A 132 16.76 -8.81 -32.60
N PHE A 133 17.96 -9.39 -32.64
CA PHE A 133 18.37 -10.28 -33.73
C PHE A 133 17.61 -11.60 -33.75
N SER A 134 17.28 -12.11 -32.54
CA SER A 134 16.53 -13.35 -32.36
C SER A 134 15.07 -13.08 -31.91
N TYR A 135 14.54 -11.88 -32.17
CA TYR A 135 13.17 -11.57 -31.85
C TYR A 135 12.19 -12.48 -32.59
N ASP A 136 11.26 -13.08 -31.89
CA ASP A 136 10.14 -13.85 -32.41
C ASP A 136 8.82 -13.27 -31.91
N GLU A 137 7.92 -12.88 -32.79
CA GLU A 137 6.60 -12.33 -32.45
C GLU A 137 5.73 -13.31 -31.64
N LYS A 138 5.99 -14.61 -31.73
CA LYS A 138 5.29 -15.63 -30.94
C LYS A 138 5.59 -15.53 -29.45
N GLU A 139 6.68 -14.88 -29.07
CA GLU A 139 7.06 -14.62 -27.69
C GLU A 139 6.44 -13.34 -27.13
N ASP A 140 5.69 -12.58 -27.92
CA ASP A 140 5.00 -11.37 -27.44
C ASP A 140 3.95 -11.75 -26.38
N ALA A 141 4.11 -11.20 -25.18
CA ALA A 141 3.09 -11.25 -24.16
C ALA A 141 2.02 -10.17 -24.42
N LEU A 142 2.47 -9.01 -24.90
CA LEU A 142 1.60 -7.88 -25.24
C LEU A 142 2.23 -7.00 -26.28
N ARG A 143 1.39 -6.45 -27.17
CA ARG A 143 1.75 -5.38 -28.11
C ARG A 143 0.70 -4.28 -28.04
N VAL A 144 1.15 -3.03 -27.85
CA VAL A 144 0.29 -1.84 -27.87
C VAL A 144 0.82 -0.83 -28.87
N THR A 145 -0.06 0.07 -29.30
CA THR A 145 0.29 1.16 -30.22
C THR A 145 0.19 2.49 -29.49
N VAL A 146 1.22 3.33 -29.61
CA VAL A 146 1.28 4.66 -29.02
C VAL A 146 1.70 5.69 -30.07
N LYS A 147 1.47 6.98 -29.76
CA LYS A 147 1.89 8.08 -30.64
C LYS A 147 3.14 8.75 -30.03
N PRO A 148 4.23 8.87 -30.81
CA PRO A 148 5.34 9.72 -30.42
C PRO A 148 4.91 11.19 -30.49
N HIS A 149 5.58 12.04 -29.71
CA HIS A 149 5.41 13.48 -29.80
C HIS A 149 6.74 14.20 -29.75
N ALA A 150 6.76 15.43 -30.28
CA ALA A 150 7.94 16.26 -30.25
C ALA A 150 8.32 16.62 -28.80
N ALA A 151 9.61 16.63 -28.52
CA ALA A 151 10.18 16.99 -27.25
C ALA A 151 11.42 17.88 -27.42
N GLU A 152 11.96 18.40 -26.32
CA GLU A 152 13.29 18.98 -26.33
C GLU A 152 14.35 17.95 -26.75
N SER A 153 15.55 18.43 -27.14
CA SER A 153 16.60 17.51 -27.61
C SER A 153 17.28 16.80 -26.44
N PHE A 154 17.24 15.47 -26.45
CA PHE A 154 17.95 14.59 -25.52
C PHE A 154 19.15 13.95 -26.21
N GLU A 155 20.36 14.33 -25.80
CA GLU A 155 21.61 13.77 -26.34
C GLU A 155 21.73 12.27 -26.05
N VAL A 156 21.24 11.82 -24.89
CA VAL A 156 21.35 10.43 -24.45
C VAL A 156 19.97 9.84 -24.26
N LEU A 157 19.73 8.65 -24.84
CA LEU A 157 18.49 7.90 -24.62
C LEU A 157 18.19 7.78 -23.12
N THR A 158 16.99 8.14 -22.73
CA THR A 158 16.57 8.16 -21.34
C THR A 158 15.14 7.65 -21.21
N TYR A 159 14.90 6.81 -20.21
CA TYR A 159 13.56 6.48 -19.74
C TYR A 159 13.24 7.29 -18.48
N VAL A 160 12.01 7.76 -18.39
CA VAL A 160 11.46 8.46 -17.22
C VAL A 160 10.03 7.99 -16.96
N PHE A 161 9.54 8.26 -15.76
CA PHE A 161 8.13 8.12 -15.46
C PHE A 161 7.51 9.50 -15.30
N ASP A 162 6.52 9.80 -16.13
CA ASP A 162 5.76 11.06 -16.15
C ASP A 162 4.33 10.83 -15.69
N ASP A 163 3.60 11.92 -15.40
CA ASP A 163 2.16 11.92 -15.06
C ASP A 163 1.82 10.84 -14.01
N VAL A 164 2.63 10.80 -12.94
CA VAL A 164 2.48 9.83 -11.85
C VAL A 164 1.22 10.14 -11.04
N LYS A 165 0.32 9.17 -10.94
CA LYS A 165 -0.93 9.19 -10.17
C LYS A 165 -0.94 8.05 -9.16
N PRO A 166 -1.91 8.02 -8.24
CA PRO A 166 -2.01 6.93 -7.26
C PRO A 166 -2.11 5.52 -7.85
N ASP A 167 -2.63 5.40 -9.08
CA ASP A 167 -2.92 4.15 -9.77
C ASP A 167 -2.29 4.04 -11.17
N SER A 168 -1.55 5.03 -11.64
CA SER A 168 -0.98 5.00 -12.98
C SER A 168 0.24 5.93 -13.14
N ALA A 169 1.05 5.65 -14.15
CA ALA A 169 2.10 6.56 -14.65
C ALA A 169 2.31 6.34 -16.16
N ALA A 170 2.97 7.28 -16.81
CA ALA A 170 3.46 7.10 -18.17
C ALA A 170 4.96 6.77 -18.13
N ALA A 171 5.36 5.60 -18.63
CA ALA A 171 6.76 5.33 -18.93
C ALA A 171 7.10 5.93 -20.30
N THR A 172 8.08 6.83 -20.33
CA THR A 172 8.40 7.62 -21.52
C THR A 172 9.85 7.38 -21.95
N LEU A 173 10.04 6.89 -23.16
CA LEU A 173 11.34 6.90 -23.84
C LEU A 173 11.57 8.28 -24.42
N ARG A 174 12.72 8.91 -24.12
CA ARG A 174 13.14 10.20 -24.65
C ARG A 174 14.49 10.08 -25.32
N TRP A 175 14.57 10.48 -26.58
CA TRP A 175 15.83 10.51 -27.33
C TRP A 175 15.73 11.41 -28.55
N GLU A 176 16.80 12.13 -28.88
CA GLU A 176 16.77 13.18 -29.89
C GLU A 176 15.65 14.19 -29.55
N LYS A 177 14.74 14.44 -30.46
CA LYS A 177 13.60 15.36 -30.30
C LYS A 177 12.26 14.65 -30.21
N LEU A 178 12.28 13.38 -29.78
CA LEU A 178 11.06 12.57 -29.59
C LEU A 178 10.91 12.10 -28.14
N ALA A 179 9.66 12.09 -27.69
CA ALA A 179 9.19 11.40 -26.51
C ALA A 179 8.11 10.38 -26.91
N VAL A 180 8.24 9.16 -26.41
CA VAL A 180 7.35 8.04 -26.72
C VAL A 180 6.80 7.49 -25.39
N PRO A 181 5.66 8.02 -24.90
CA PRO A 181 5.04 7.53 -23.69
C PRO A 181 4.20 6.29 -23.94
N PHE A 182 4.10 5.43 -22.94
CA PHE A 182 3.05 4.44 -22.82
C PHE A 182 2.55 4.41 -21.38
N ARG A 183 1.22 4.34 -21.20
CA ARG A 183 0.58 4.39 -19.90
C ARG A 183 0.57 3.02 -19.25
N ILE A 184 0.95 3.00 -17.99
CA ILE A 184 0.90 1.84 -17.11
C ILE A 184 -0.11 2.16 -16.01
N SER A 185 -1.08 1.28 -15.79
CA SER A 185 -2.07 1.38 -14.71
C SER A 185 -2.04 0.12 -13.87
N VAL A 186 -2.31 0.27 -12.56
CA VAL A 186 -2.36 -0.81 -11.59
C VAL A 186 -3.72 -0.83 -10.89
N ASP A 187 -4.19 -2.00 -10.49
CA ASP A 187 -5.28 -2.09 -9.52
C ASP A 187 -4.70 -1.90 -8.11
N ALA A 188 -4.57 -0.63 -7.71
CA ALA A 188 -3.96 -0.28 -6.42
C ALA A 188 -4.72 -0.89 -5.24
N LYS A 189 -6.06 -1.02 -5.32
CA LYS A 189 -6.85 -1.63 -4.24
C LYS A 189 -6.62 -3.14 -4.15
N ALA A 190 -6.56 -3.84 -5.28
CA ALA A 190 -6.24 -5.26 -5.29
C ALA A 190 -4.82 -5.54 -4.79
N ALA A 191 -3.84 -4.69 -5.15
CA ALA A 191 -2.47 -4.81 -4.68
C ALA A 191 -2.38 -4.62 -3.15
N VAL A 192 -3.05 -3.61 -2.59
CA VAL A 192 -3.11 -3.39 -1.13
C VAL A 192 -3.81 -4.56 -0.44
N LEU A 193 -4.95 -5.04 -0.94
CA LEU A 193 -5.65 -6.18 -0.36
C LEU A 193 -4.77 -7.44 -0.34
N LYS A 194 -4.01 -7.69 -1.40
CA LYS A 194 -3.05 -8.79 -1.49
C LYS A 194 -1.94 -8.64 -0.43
N SER A 195 -1.40 -7.43 -0.24
CA SER A 195 -0.40 -7.13 0.78
C SER A 195 -0.95 -7.37 2.18
N ILE A 196 -2.11 -6.81 2.50
CA ILE A 196 -2.80 -7.02 3.79
C ILE A 196 -2.97 -8.53 4.09
N LYS A 197 -3.46 -9.31 3.12
CA LYS A 197 -3.61 -10.77 3.29
C LYS A 197 -2.30 -11.48 3.60
N ASN A 198 -1.20 -11.04 3.01
CA ASN A 198 0.12 -11.61 3.30
C ASN A 198 0.63 -11.18 4.69
N GLU A 199 0.45 -9.93 5.07
CA GLU A 199 0.88 -9.38 6.36
C GLU A 199 0.10 -9.99 7.53
N LEU A 200 -1.21 -10.25 7.36
CA LEU A 200 -2.03 -10.96 8.34
C LEU A 200 -1.63 -12.42 8.56
N ARG A 201 -0.82 -13.01 7.66
CA ARG A 201 -0.19 -14.33 7.85
C ARG A 201 1.14 -14.27 8.62
N SER A 202 1.57 -13.07 9.00
CA SER A 202 2.79 -12.76 9.73
C SER A 202 2.46 -12.02 11.03
N VAL A 203 3.35 -11.15 11.46
CA VAL A 203 3.23 -10.39 12.74
C VAL A 203 1.91 -9.62 12.85
N GLY A 204 1.42 -9.05 11.75
CA GLY A 204 0.13 -8.32 11.71
C GLY A 204 -1.07 -9.17 12.14
N GLY A 205 -1.03 -10.49 11.90
CA GLY A 205 -2.12 -11.41 12.27
C GLY A 205 -2.03 -11.98 13.70
N PHE A 206 -1.06 -11.56 14.52
CA PHE A 206 -0.94 -12.07 15.89
C PHE A 206 -1.81 -11.31 16.90
N THR A 207 -2.35 -10.17 16.52
CA THR A 207 -3.12 -9.31 17.42
C THR A 207 -4.47 -8.96 16.82
N TRP A 208 -5.42 -8.57 17.67
CA TRP A 208 -6.72 -8.06 17.24
C TRP A 208 -6.56 -6.81 16.33
N ALA A 209 -5.59 -5.94 16.66
CA ALA A 209 -5.40 -4.65 16.00
C ALA A 209 -5.07 -4.79 14.49
N GLY A 210 -4.26 -5.78 14.10
CA GLY A 210 -3.93 -5.98 12.69
C GLY A 210 -5.15 -6.37 11.85
N PHE A 211 -6.04 -7.20 12.39
CA PHE A 211 -7.30 -7.54 11.72
C PHE A 211 -8.29 -6.37 11.67
N ASP A 212 -8.39 -5.58 12.75
CA ASP A 212 -9.22 -4.37 12.78
C ASP A 212 -8.73 -3.31 11.80
N GLU A 213 -7.41 -3.05 11.73
CA GLU A 213 -6.81 -2.12 10.76
C GLU A 213 -7.07 -2.56 9.31
N ALA A 214 -6.95 -3.86 9.04
CA ALA A 214 -7.26 -4.44 7.73
C ALA A 214 -8.74 -4.25 7.35
N ALA A 215 -9.64 -4.47 8.29
CA ALA A 215 -11.07 -4.29 8.11
C ALA A 215 -11.44 -2.80 7.93
N GLN A 216 -10.84 -1.90 8.70
CA GLN A 216 -11.01 -0.46 8.54
C GLN A 216 -10.54 0.02 7.17
N TRP A 217 -9.38 -0.46 6.68
CA TRP A 217 -8.92 -0.09 5.35
C TRP A 217 -9.96 -0.46 4.27
N CYS A 218 -10.54 -1.65 4.34
CA CYS A 218 -11.60 -2.06 3.41
C CYS A 218 -12.84 -1.18 3.52
N LEU A 219 -13.23 -0.83 4.75
CA LEU A 219 -14.37 0.04 5.01
C LEU A 219 -14.15 1.45 4.44
N ASP A 220 -13.01 2.06 4.72
CA ASP A 220 -12.68 3.43 4.27
C ASP A 220 -12.56 3.53 2.74
N ASN A 221 -12.17 2.43 2.08
CA ASN A 221 -12.08 2.36 0.62
C ASN A 221 -13.36 1.82 -0.04
N ASN A 222 -14.39 1.50 0.73
CA ASN A 222 -15.60 0.81 0.26
C ASN A 222 -15.25 -0.37 -0.66
N TYR A 223 -14.37 -1.25 -0.17
CA TYR A 223 -13.79 -2.32 -0.97
C TYR A 223 -13.79 -3.63 -0.20
N ASN A 224 -14.36 -4.69 -0.78
CA ASN A 224 -14.37 -6.06 -0.26
C ASN A 224 -14.90 -6.18 1.20
N LEU A 225 -16.08 -5.59 1.46
CA LEU A 225 -16.67 -5.50 2.80
C LEU A 225 -16.98 -6.87 3.44
N GLU A 226 -17.22 -7.91 2.64
CA GLU A 226 -17.41 -9.28 3.13
C GLU A 226 -16.15 -9.84 3.77
N GLU A 227 -14.98 -9.55 3.21
CA GLU A 227 -13.69 -9.95 3.79
C GLU A 227 -13.38 -9.12 5.03
N ALA A 228 -13.66 -7.82 4.98
CA ALA A 228 -13.55 -6.92 6.13
C ALA A 228 -14.35 -7.44 7.34
N LEU A 229 -15.57 -7.89 7.11
CA LEU A 229 -16.41 -8.44 8.17
C LEU A 229 -15.80 -9.70 8.79
N LYS A 230 -15.20 -10.59 7.99
CA LYS A 230 -14.51 -11.79 8.50
C LYS A 230 -13.28 -11.44 9.32
N TRP A 231 -12.50 -10.47 8.88
CA TRP A 231 -11.34 -9.99 9.62
C TRP A 231 -11.76 -9.37 10.94
N GLU A 232 -12.84 -8.60 10.94
CA GLU A 232 -13.37 -8.01 12.16
C GLU A 232 -13.87 -9.05 13.15
N GLU A 233 -14.48 -10.12 12.65
CA GLU A 233 -14.87 -11.26 13.49
C GLU A 233 -13.65 -11.95 14.09
N THR A 234 -12.56 -12.08 13.34
CA THR A 234 -11.29 -12.62 13.86
C THR A 234 -10.67 -11.68 14.88
N SER A 235 -10.69 -10.36 14.64
CA SER A 235 -10.24 -9.35 15.58
C SER A 235 -10.96 -9.49 16.93
N ILE A 236 -12.30 -9.61 16.90
CA ILE A 236 -13.13 -9.80 18.12
C ILE A 236 -12.83 -11.13 18.81
N GLN A 237 -12.56 -12.20 18.06
CA GLN A 237 -12.17 -13.49 18.65
C GLN A 237 -10.80 -13.43 19.34
N ASN A 238 -9.86 -12.67 18.80
CA ASN A 238 -8.56 -12.49 19.41
C ASN A 238 -8.65 -11.64 20.69
N GLU A 239 -9.37 -10.56 20.66
CA GLU A 239 -9.64 -9.70 21.84
C GLU A 239 -10.92 -8.89 21.61
N ASP A 240 -11.92 -9.10 22.46
CA ASP A 240 -13.24 -8.44 22.37
C ASP A 240 -13.19 -7.02 22.95
N ARG A 241 -13.15 -6.01 22.11
CA ARG A 241 -12.98 -4.59 22.44
C ARG A 241 -14.11 -3.71 21.90
N PHE A 242 -14.18 -2.48 22.41
CA PHE A 242 -15.08 -1.46 21.87
C PHE A 242 -14.76 -1.14 20.42
N GLU A 243 -13.48 -0.94 20.10
CA GLU A 243 -13.00 -0.50 18.80
C GLU A 243 -13.44 -1.45 17.68
N ASN A 244 -13.12 -2.73 17.82
CA ASN A 244 -13.41 -3.70 16.78
C ASN A 244 -14.91 -4.01 16.65
N ARG A 245 -15.70 -3.91 17.72
CA ARG A 245 -17.16 -4.00 17.62
C ARG A 245 -17.80 -2.77 16.97
N GLU A 246 -17.23 -1.59 17.19
CA GLU A 246 -17.64 -0.36 16.52
C GLU A 246 -17.33 -0.44 15.02
N THR A 247 -16.11 -0.88 14.64
CA THR A 247 -15.74 -1.14 13.25
C THR A 247 -16.70 -2.15 12.60
N LYS A 248 -17.03 -3.25 13.31
CA LYS A 248 -18.02 -4.23 12.81
C LYS A 248 -19.38 -3.58 12.51
N SER A 249 -19.86 -2.72 13.40
CA SER A 249 -21.12 -1.99 13.19
C SER A 249 -21.06 -1.12 11.95
N ARG A 250 -19.95 -0.39 11.74
CA ARG A 250 -19.75 0.46 10.55
C ARG A 250 -19.72 -0.35 9.25
N ILE A 251 -19.04 -1.50 9.26
CA ILE A 251 -19.00 -2.41 8.10
C ILE A 251 -20.40 -2.92 7.77
N LEU A 252 -21.15 -3.39 8.77
CA LEU A 252 -22.52 -3.86 8.59
C LEU A 252 -23.43 -2.76 8.04
N ASN A 253 -23.29 -1.53 8.52
CA ASN A 253 -24.01 -0.37 7.98
C ASN A 253 -23.65 -0.12 6.50
N ALA A 254 -22.37 -0.15 6.15
CA ALA A 254 -21.91 0.01 4.76
C ALA A 254 -22.44 -1.11 3.85
N MET A 255 -22.67 -2.31 4.38
CA MET A 255 -23.29 -3.43 3.68
C MET A 255 -24.84 -3.34 3.62
N GLY A 256 -25.46 -2.32 4.24
CA GLY A 256 -26.93 -2.17 4.31
C GLY A 256 -27.61 -3.04 5.37
N LYS A 257 -26.86 -3.74 6.23
CA LYS A 257 -27.36 -4.64 7.29
C LYS A 257 -27.62 -3.87 8.59
N LYS A 258 -28.57 -2.94 8.55
CA LYS A 258 -28.79 -1.95 9.60
C LYS A 258 -29.11 -2.55 10.99
N GLU A 259 -29.99 -3.55 11.04
CA GLU A 259 -30.37 -4.20 12.31
C GLU A 259 -29.17 -4.90 12.98
N ASP A 260 -28.33 -5.56 12.19
CA ASP A 260 -27.13 -6.22 12.72
C ASP A 260 -26.07 -5.19 13.12
N ALA A 261 -25.97 -4.07 12.40
CA ALA A 261 -25.11 -2.95 12.76
C ALA A 261 -25.51 -2.34 14.12
N ASP A 262 -26.80 -2.10 14.33
CA ASP A 262 -27.31 -1.56 15.59
C ASP A 262 -27.02 -2.53 16.77
N LYS A 263 -27.24 -3.83 16.58
CA LYS A 263 -26.87 -4.85 17.57
C LYS A 263 -25.38 -4.88 17.88
N ALA A 264 -24.54 -4.82 16.85
CA ALA A 264 -23.08 -4.78 17.03
C ALA A 264 -22.65 -3.55 17.82
N LEU A 265 -23.26 -2.39 17.55
CA LEU A 265 -22.98 -1.14 18.25
C LEU A 265 -23.38 -1.18 19.73
N GLU A 266 -24.55 -1.73 20.06
CA GLU A 266 -24.96 -1.90 21.46
C GLU A 266 -23.98 -2.82 22.21
N THR A 267 -23.49 -3.87 21.59
CA THR A 267 -22.45 -4.72 22.20
C THR A 267 -21.11 -3.98 22.34
N ALA A 268 -20.78 -3.08 21.41
CA ALA A 268 -19.60 -2.21 21.53
C ALA A 268 -19.73 -1.31 22.78
N PHE A 269 -20.88 -0.66 22.99
CA PHE A 269 -21.11 0.19 24.18
C PHE A 269 -20.98 -0.60 25.49
N ALA A 270 -21.35 -1.88 25.50
CA ALA A 270 -21.13 -2.72 26.68
C ALA A 270 -19.63 -2.86 27.03
N ARG A 271 -18.74 -2.87 26.05
CA ARG A 271 -17.27 -2.96 26.21
C ARG A 271 -16.59 -1.61 26.42
N ALA A 272 -17.23 -0.51 26.03
CA ALA A 272 -16.67 0.83 26.14
C ALA A 272 -16.35 1.20 27.60
N ASN A 273 -15.22 1.86 27.83
CA ASN A 273 -14.95 2.61 29.05
C ASN A 273 -15.60 4.01 28.99
N ALA A 274 -15.52 4.77 30.09
CA ALA A 274 -16.13 6.11 30.16
C ALA A 274 -15.61 7.06 29.09
N GLN A 275 -14.32 7.03 28.80
CA GLN A 275 -13.70 7.88 27.80
C GLN A 275 -14.17 7.54 26.39
N GLN A 276 -14.16 6.27 26.01
CA GLN A 276 -14.60 5.81 24.69
C GLN A 276 -16.07 6.17 24.45
N LEU A 277 -16.93 5.90 25.43
CA LEU A 277 -18.35 6.20 25.32
C LEU A 277 -18.62 7.71 25.23
N TYR A 278 -17.91 8.52 26.02
CA TYR A 278 -18.01 9.98 25.94
C TYR A 278 -17.56 10.51 24.57
N ILE A 279 -16.42 10.05 24.07
CA ILE A 279 -15.89 10.49 22.77
C ILE A 279 -16.87 10.13 21.64
N TYR A 280 -17.42 8.91 21.68
CA TYR A 280 -18.42 8.46 20.71
C TYR A 280 -19.69 9.34 20.76
N ALA A 281 -20.25 9.55 21.94
CA ALA A 281 -21.42 10.42 22.12
C ALA A 281 -21.14 11.86 21.65
N ARG A 282 -19.95 12.39 21.93
CA ARG A 282 -19.54 13.72 21.46
C ARG A 282 -19.40 13.78 19.94
N GLY A 283 -18.90 12.72 19.31
CA GLY A 283 -18.87 12.56 17.85
C GLY A 283 -20.26 12.64 17.24
N LEU A 284 -21.22 11.89 17.77
CA LEU A 284 -22.63 11.94 17.36
C LEU A 284 -23.22 13.35 17.49
N GLN A 285 -22.96 14.04 18.58
CA GLN A 285 -23.47 15.39 18.77
C GLN A 285 -22.90 16.36 17.72
N ARG A 286 -21.60 16.28 17.41
CA ARG A 286 -20.95 17.11 16.39
C ARG A 286 -21.44 16.83 14.98
N SER A 287 -21.82 15.60 14.69
CA SER A 287 -22.37 15.18 13.38
C SER A 287 -23.87 15.46 13.24
N GLY A 288 -24.50 16.16 14.21
CA GLY A 288 -25.91 16.52 14.17
C GLY A 288 -26.86 15.49 14.79
N ASN A 289 -26.38 14.34 15.26
CA ASN A 289 -27.21 13.34 15.95
C ASN A 289 -27.23 13.58 17.47
N ALA A 290 -27.66 14.79 17.88
CA ALA A 290 -27.70 15.18 19.28
C ALA A 290 -28.65 14.30 20.11
N LYS A 291 -29.78 13.86 19.54
CA LYS A 291 -30.71 12.96 20.24
C LYS A 291 -30.01 11.71 20.75
N ARG A 292 -29.30 10.99 19.87
CA ARG A 292 -28.60 9.76 20.25
C ARG A 292 -27.43 10.04 21.22
N ALA A 293 -26.74 11.16 21.06
CA ALA A 293 -25.69 11.55 21.99
C ALA A 293 -26.21 11.73 23.43
N PHE A 294 -27.38 12.36 23.60
CA PHE A 294 -28.01 12.55 24.89
C PHE A 294 -28.62 11.28 25.52
N GLU A 295 -28.85 10.24 24.70
CA GLU A 295 -29.17 8.89 25.19
C GLU A 295 -27.93 8.18 25.75
N LEU A 296 -26.75 8.49 25.26
CA LEU A 296 -25.47 7.87 25.66
C LEU A 296 -24.79 8.59 26.83
N TYR A 297 -24.86 9.92 26.92
CA TYR A 297 -24.21 10.66 27.99
C TYR A 297 -24.55 10.14 29.39
N PRO A 298 -25.81 9.75 29.74
CA PRO A 298 -26.14 9.19 31.05
C PRO A 298 -25.48 7.83 31.35
N GLN A 299 -24.97 7.16 30.33
CA GLN A 299 -24.27 5.87 30.47
C GLN A 299 -22.79 6.05 30.83
N VAL A 300 -22.19 7.22 30.54
CA VAL A 300 -20.77 7.49 30.81
C VAL A 300 -20.42 7.36 32.29
N PRO A 301 -21.10 8.01 33.23
CA PRO A 301 -20.81 7.87 34.66
C PRO A 301 -21.11 6.47 35.21
N LYS A 302 -21.92 5.64 34.52
CA LYS A 302 -22.13 4.24 34.92
C LYS A 302 -20.88 3.37 34.64
N LYS A 303 -20.00 3.80 33.71
CA LYS A 303 -18.74 3.10 33.42
C LYS A 303 -17.66 3.41 34.46
N ASP A 304 -17.53 4.67 34.78
CA ASP A 304 -16.63 5.17 35.83
C ASP A 304 -17.14 6.53 36.32
N PRO A 305 -17.81 6.55 37.50
CA PRO A 305 -18.40 7.79 38.05
C PRO A 305 -17.35 8.84 38.40
N ASN A 306 -16.11 8.44 38.68
CA ASN A 306 -15.03 9.33 39.11
C ASN A 306 -14.18 9.86 37.94
N HIS A 307 -14.39 9.34 36.74
CA HIS A 307 -13.66 9.79 35.57
C HIS A 307 -14.07 11.22 35.19
N TRP A 308 -13.12 12.12 34.95
CA TRP A 308 -13.40 13.53 34.65
C TRP A 308 -14.38 13.74 33.47
N LEU A 309 -14.37 12.86 32.44
CA LEU A 309 -15.33 12.90 31.32
C LEU A 309 -16.77 12.52 31.77
N SER A 310 -16.93 11.78 32.85
CA SER A 310 -18.25 11.51 33.41
C SER A 310 -18.88 12.78 33.94
N HIS A 311 -18.10 13.61 34.62
CA HIS A 311 -18.54 14.93 35.08
C HIS A 311 -18.81 15.88 33.88
N VAL A 312 -17.98 15.82 32.81
CA VAL A 312 -18.27 16.58 31.57
C VAL A 312 -19.57 16.13 30.91
N ALA A 313 -19.87 14.82 30.90
CA ALA A 313 -21.12 14.30 30.33
C ALA A 313 -22.33 14.79 31.12
N LEU A 314 -22.27 14.75 32.48
CA LEU A 314 -23.30 15.30 33.35
C LEU A 314 -23.50 16.81 33.15
N ALA A 315 -22.40 17.56 33.09
CA ALA A 315 -22.47 19.00 32.81
C ALA A 315 -23.17 19.33 31.47
N ARG A 316 -22.93 18.51 30.41
CA ARG A 316 -23.62 18.64 29.12
C ARG A 316 -25.12 18.36 29.23
N ILE A 317 -25.49 17.32 29.98
CA ILE A 317 -26.89 16.95 30.21
C ILE A 317 -27.61 18.11 30.92
N ASP A 318 -27.02 18.66 32.00
CA ASP A 318 -27.64 19.70 32.80
C ASP A 318 -27.68 21.05 32.06
N SER A 319 -26.60 21.37 31.28
CA SER A 319 -26.61 22.52 30.40
C SER A 319 -27.74 22.46 29.36
N ASN A 320 -27.97 21.27 28.76
CA ASN A 320 -29.07 21.06 27.82
C ASN A 320 -30.47 21.25 28.43
N LYS A 321 -30.61 21.01 29.74
CA LYS A 321 -31.85 21.26 30.49
C LYS A 321 -31.97 22.72 30.94
N GLY A 322 -30.93 23.54 30.75
CA GLY A 322 -30.87 24.91 31.28
C GLY A 322 -30.49 25.02 32.73
N ASP A 323 -30.12 23.91 33.40
CA ASP A 323 -29.59 23.92 34.78
C ASP A 323 -28.10 24.22 34.78
N PHE A 324 -27.78 25.51 34.57
CA PHE A 324 -26.39 25.97 34.47
C PHE A 324 -25.66 25.89 35.84
N ALA A 325 -26.43 25.89 36.98
CA ALA A 325 -25.81 25.76 38.30
C ALA A 325 -25.29 24.34 38.54
N ALA A 326 -26.12 23.33 38.24
CA ALA A 326 -25.70 21.92 38.30
C ALA A 326 -24.57 21.65 37.30
N ALA A 327 -24.70 22.15 36.07
CA ALA A 327 -23.69 22.00 35.02
C ALA A 327 -22.33 22.60 35.41
N SER A 328 -22.30 23.78 36.03
CA SER A 328 -21.07 24.43 36.54
C SER A 328 -20.42 23.64 37.66
N LYS A 329 -21.22 23.05 38.57
CA LYS A 329 -20.71 22.18 39.63
C LYS A 329 -20.03 20.94 39.08
N GLU A 330 -20.68 20.25 38.14
CA GLU A 330 -20.09 19.09 37.47
C GLU A 330 -18.85 19.45 36.68
N MET A 331 -18.83 20.59 35.97
CA MET A 331 -17.67 21.05 35.23
C MET A 331 -16.49 21.40 36.13
N THR A 332 -16.74 21.92 37.34
CA THR A 332 -15.70 22.15 38.35
C THR A 332 -15.08 20.85 38.84
N GLN A 333 -15.89 19.82 39.04
CA GLN A 333 -15.37 18.48 39.37
C GLN A 333 -14.54 17.89 38.21
N ALA A 334 -15.03 18.02 36.97
CA ALA A 334 -14.28 17.62 35.81
C ALA A 334 -12.90 18.32 35.74
N LEU A 335 -12.87 19.62 35.99
CA LEU A 335 -11.64 20.44 35.95
C LEU A 335 -10.63 20.00 37.01
N SER A 336 -11.09 19.61 38.22
CA SER A 336 -10.23 19.15 39.32
C SER A 336 -9.57 17.80 39.00
N ALA A 337 -10.28 16.90 38.31
CA ALA A 337 -9.83 15.54 38.00
C ALA A 337 -9.18 15.40 36.62
N ALA A 338 -9.31 16.39 35.75
CA ALA A 338 -8.80 16.33 34.37
C ALA A 338 -7.27 16.43 34.31
N PRO A 339 -6.64 15.74 33.35
CA PRO A 339 -5.23 15.96 32.99
C PRO A 339 -4.97 17.42 32.58
N ASP A 340 -3.77 17.94 32.93
CA ASP A 340 -3.42 19.35 32.68
C ASP A 340 -3.65 19.84 31.24
N PRO A 341 -3.36 19.08 30.19
CA PRO A 341 -3.61 19.53 28.82
C PRO A 341 -5.09 19.80 28.49
N ASN A 342 -6.03 19.20 29.25
CA ASN A 342 -7.47 19.34 29.03
C ASN A 342 -8.07 20.50 29.83
N LYS A 343 -7.40 20.96 30.88
CA LYS A 343 -7.90 22.01 31.79
C LYS A 343 -8.27 23.34 31.11
N PRO A 344 -7.46 23.88 30.17
CA PRO A 344 -7.82 25.14 29.50
C PRO A 344 -9.15 25.07 28.75
N GLN A 345 -9.43 23.94 28.07
CA GLN A 345 -10.70 23.74 27.38
C GLN A 345 -11.88 23.70 28.36
N LEU A 346 -11.72 22.98 29.49
CA LEU A 346 -12.76 22.86 30.52
C LEU A 346 -13.03 24.19 31.21
N GLN A 347 -11.98 25.00 31.46
CA GLN A 347 -12.11 26.37 31.97
C GLN A 347 -12.95 27.26 31.04
N GLY A 348 -12.73 27.12 29.71
CA GLY A 348 -13.54 27.82 28.70
C GLY A 348 -15.01 27.42 28.75
N LEU A 349 -15.29 26.11 28.90
CA LEU A 349 -16.67 25.61 29.05
C LEU A 349 -17.30 26.06 30.36
N LEU A 350 -16.56 26.07 31.50
CA LEU A 350 -17.05 26.56 32.77
C LEU A 350 -17.46 28.03 32.71
N LYS A 351 -16.64 28.91 32.12
CA LYS A 351 -16.98 30.33 31.89
C LYS A 351 -18.28 30.52 31.13
N ARG A 352 -18.51 29.68 30.10
CA ARG A 352 -19.76 29.70 29.32
C ARG A 352 -20.95 29.34 30.17
N LEU A 353 -20.83 28.29 31.01
CA LEU A 353 -21.88 27.87 31.93
C LEU A 353 -22.19 28.95 32.95
N GLU A 354 -21.19 29.62 33.54
CA GLU A 354 -21.34 30.75 34.46
C GLU A 354 -22.08 31.93 33.80
N ALA A 355 -21.86 32.15 32.48
CA ALA A 355 -22.58 33.12 31.67
C ALA A 355 -23.98 32.60 31.25
N LYS A 356 -24.42 31.47 31.71
CA LYS A 356 -25.68 30.79 31.32
C LYS A 356 -25.79 30.51 29.82
N ASP A 357 -24.64 30.22 29.16
CA ASP A 357 -24.58 29.81 27.77
C ASP A 357 -24.49 28.28 27.65
N ASP A 358 -25.35 27.70 26.80
CA ASP A 358 -25.38 26.27 26.59
C ASP A 358 -24.10 25.76 25.90
N ILE A 359 -23.33 24.91 26.59
CA ILE A 359 -22.07 24.34 26.10
C ILE A 359 -22.26 23.29 25.00
N ASN A 360 -23.47 22.99 24.62
CA ASN A 360 -23.82 22.04 23.58
C ASN A 360 -23.97 22.68 22.18
N LYS A 361 -24.07 23.99 22.15
CA LYS A 361 -24.19 24.81 20.93
C LYS A 361 -22.85 25.14 20.31
#